data_30b96c91bde908eba5d945a7e7d58e4b
#
_entry.id   30b96c91bde908eba5d945a7e7d58e4b
#
_cell.length_a   1.000
_cell.length_b   1.000
_cell.length_c   1.000
_cell.angle_alpha   90.00
_cell.angle_beta   90.00
_cell.angle_gamma   90.00
#
_symmetry.space_group_name_H-M   'P 1'
#
loop_
_entity.id
_entity.type
_entity.pdbx_description
1 polymer ?
#
loop_
_entity_poly.entity_id
_entity_poly.type
_entity_poly.pdbx_seq_one_letter_code
_entity_poly.pdbx_strand_id
1 'polypeptide(L)'
;MTTQEIVSKLWNLCNVLRDDGITYHQYVTELTYILFLKMAKETGAESQIPEAYRWDKLTAKSGIELKKFYKELLAHLGDNCTGRVREIYQGAATNIDEPKNLEKIITTIDGLDWFSAREEGLGNLYEGLLEKNANEKKSGAGQYFTPRVLIDVMTKLVKPQPGELCNDP
;
A
#
# COMPACT_ATOMS: atom_id res chain seq x y z
N MET A 1 18.45 3.66 -2.61
CA MET A 1 17.87 2.36 -2.18
C MET A 1 17.07 1.81 -3.34
N THR A 2 17.24 0.54 -3.70
CA THR A 2 16.46 -0.08 -4.78
C THR A 2 15.03 -0.39 -4.33
N THR A 3 14.08 -0.49 -5.28
CA THR A 3 12.70 -0.90 -4.98
C THR A 3 12.65 -2.26 -4.26
N GLN A 4 13.51 -3.20 -4.62
CA GLN A 4 13.59 -4.50 -3.95
C GLN A 4 14.04 -4.41 -2.48
N GLU A 5 14.95 -3.51 -2.16
CA GLU A 5 15.36 -3.25 -0.77
C GLU A 5 14.22 -2.65 0.04
N ILE A 6 13.44 -1.72 -0.56
CA ILE A 6 12.26 -1.14 0.07
C ILE A 6 11.20 -2.21 0.31
N VAL A 7 10.90 -3.03 -0.71
CA VAL A 7 9.97 -4.17 -0.59
C VAL A 7 10.40 -5.12 0.52
N SER A 8 11.69 -5.42 0.62
CA SER A 8 12.22 -6.30 1.67
C SER A 8 12.08 -5.71 3.07
N LYS A 9 12.31 -4.40 3.22
CA LYS A 9 12.11 -3.69 4.50
C LYS A 9 10.64 -3.68 4.91
N LEU A 10 9.74 -3.37 3.98
CA LEU A 10 8.30 -3.38 4.23
C LEU A 10 7.82 -4.79 4.58
N TRP A 11 8.33 -5.81 3.87
CA TRP A 11 7.97 -7.19 4.15
C TRP A 11 8.43 -7.66 5.53
N ASN A 12 9.60 -7.21 5.98
CA ASN A 12 10.10 -7.53 7.32
C ASN A 12 9.19 -6.98 8.44
N LEU A 13 8.45 -5.90 8.20
CA LEU A 13 7.46 -5.40 9.15
C LEU A 13 6.30 -6.38 9.35
N CYS A 14 6.01 -7.23 8.38
CA CYS A 14 5.00 -8.28 8.50
C CYS A 14 5.28 -9.23 9.68
N ASN A 15 6.56 -9.53 9.93
CA ASN A 15 6.94 -10.37 11.05
C ASN A 15 6.63 -9.73 12.42
N VAL A 16 6.64 -8.41 12.50
CA VAL A 16 6.27 -7.67 13.72
C VAL A 16 4.79 -7.81 14.03
N LEU A 17 3.95 -7.82 12.98
CA LEU A 17 2.50 -7.94 13.14
C LEU A 17 2.02 -9.36 13.30
N ARG A 18 2.78 -10.35 12.84
CA ARG A 18 2.42 -11.76 13.00
C ARG A 18 2.32 -12.17 14.46
N ASP A 19 3.12 -11.57 15.32
CA ASP A 19 3.07 -11.82 16.76
C ASP A 19 1.77 -11.29 17.41
N ASP A 20 1.09 -10.35 16.76
CA ASP A 20 -0.25 -9.85 17.13
C ASP A 20 -1.40 -10.66 16.50
N GLY A 21 -1.09 -11.78 15.82
CA GLY A 21 -2.09 -12.62 15.16
C GLY A 21 -2.58 -12.11 13.80
N ILE A 22 -1.94 -11.07 13.24
CA ILE A 22 -2.29 -10.51 11.94
C ILE A 22 -1.77 -11.43 10.82
N THR A 23 -2.66 -11.82 9.91
CA THR A 23 -2.29 -12.63 8.76
C THR A 23 -1.55 -11.82 7.69
N TYR A 24 -0.79 -12.48 6.81
CA TYR A 24 -0.13 -11.82 5.68
C TYR A 24 -1.10 -11.03 4.79
N HIS A 25 -2.30 -11.54 4.59
CA HIS A 25 -3.32 -10.86 3.79
C HIS A 25 -3.78 -9.55 4.46
N GLN A 26 -4.09 -9.61 5.74
CA GLN A 26 -4.45 -8.41 6.53
C GLN A 26 -3.32 -7.39 6.53
N TYR A 27 -2.06 -7.84 6.65
CA TYR A 27 -0.90 -6.96 6.59
C TYR A 27 -0.78 -6.23 5.25
N VAL A 28 -0.92 -6.94 4.12
CA VAL A 28 -0.87 -6.32 2.79
C VAL A 28 -2.02 -5.32 2.61
N THR A 29 -3.19 -5.61 3.14
CA THR A 29 -4.34 -4.69 3.13
C THR A 29 -4.03 -3.42 3.93
N GLU A 30 -3.50 -3.55 5.15
CA GLU A 30 -3.06 -2.40 5.96
C GLU A 30 -1.99 -1.56 5.24
N LEU A 31 -0.99 -2.24 4.64
CA LEU A 31 0.02 -1.56 3.84
C LEU A 31 -0.58 -0.78 2.68
N THR A 32 -1.59 -1.31 2.01
CA THR A 32 -2.26 -0.62 0.90
C THR A 32 -2.81 0.73 1.36
N TYR A 33 -3.49 0.77 2.49
CA TYR A 33 -4.04 2.01 3.04
C TYR A 33 -2.95 3.03 3.39
N ILE A 34 -1.92 2.59 4.09
CA ILE A 34 -0.83 3.47 4.54
C ILE A 34 0.02 3.95 3.37
N LEU A 35 0.37 3.03 2.44
CA LEU A 35 1.19 3.36 1.27
C LEU A 35 0.46 4.32 0.32
N PHE A 36 -0.86 4.19 0.15
CA PHE A 36 -1.61 5.12 -0.68
C PHE A 36 -1.49 6.56 -0.16
N LEU A 37 -1.64 6.78 1.15
CA LEU A 37 -1.47 8.10 1.76
C LEU A 37 -0.05 8.63 1.55
N LYS A 38 0.96 7.80 1.80
CA LYS A 38 2.36 8.20 1.62
C LYS A 38 2.67 8.51 0.15
N MET A 39 2.23 7.67 -0.77
CA MET A 39 2.42 7.89 -2.21
C MET A 39 1.71 9.14 -2.71
N ALA A 40 0.51 9.42 -2.22
CA ALA A 40 -0.20 10.65 -2.56
C ALA A 40 0.60 11.90 -2.14
N LYS A 41 1.23 11.87 -0.96
CA LYS A 41 2.15 12.92 -0.51
C LYS A 41 3.36 13.05 -1.42
N GLU A 42 4.08 11.96 -1.67
CA GLU A 42 5.33 11.97 -2.44
C GLU A 42 5.13 12.39 -3.91
N THR A 43 3.94 12.15 -4.46
CA THR A 43 3.59 12.53 -5.84
C THR A 43 2.89 13.89 -5.95
N GLY A 44 2.60 14.55 -4.81
CA GLY A 44 1.84 15.81 -4.79
C GLY A 44 0.34 15.64 -5.11
N ALA A 45 -0.18 14.42 -5.06
CA ALA A 45 -1.59 14.09 -5.37
C ALA A 45 -2.53 14.17 -4.15
N GLU A 46 -2.12 14.81 -3.06
CA GLU A 46 -2.92 14.93 -1.83
C GLU A 46 -4.16 15.83 -1.96
N SER A 47 -4.36 16.50 -3.09
CA SER A 47 -5.52 17.40 -3.29
C SER A 47 -6.88 16.69 -3.14
N GLN A 48 -6.93 15.38 -3.39
CA GLN A 48 -8.13 14.56 -3.24
C GLN A 48 -8.35 14.09 -1.79
N ILE A 49 -7.37 14.28 -0.92
CA ILE A 49 -7.43 13.89 0.49
C ILE A 49 -7.70 15.16 1.32
N PRO A 50 -8.74 15.16 2.18
CA PRO A 50 -9.01 16.28 3.07
C PRO A 50 -7.79 16.63 3.91
N GLU A 51 -7.49 17.90 4.07
CA GLU A 51 -6.27 18.37 4.74
C GLU A 51 -6.08 17.79 6.14
N ALA A 52 -7.16 17.60 6.88
CA ALA A 52 -7.14 17.03 8.22
C ALA A 52 -6.67 15.56 8.27
N TYR A 53 -6.71 14.83 7.14
CA TYR A 53 -6.40 13.40 7.05
C TYR A 53 -5.20 13.10 6.16
N ARG A 54 -4.39 14.10 5.80
CA ARG A 54 -3.16 13.92 5.03
C ARG A 54 -2.05 13.27 5.84
N TRP A 55 -1.04 12.79 5.14
CA TRP A 55 0.11 12.08 5.73
C TRP A 55 0.74 12.80 6.92
N ASP A 56 0.97 14.12 6.82
CA ASP A 56 1.60 14.90 7.89
C ASP A 56 0.78 14.94 9.18
N LYS A 57 -0.54 14.85 9.08
CA LYS A 57 -1.42 14.79 10.25
C LYS A 57 -1.35 13.42 10.94
N LEU A 58 -1.12 12.36 10.16
CA LEU A 58 -0.93 11.01 10.66
C LEU A 58 0.41 10.89 11.39
N THR A 59 1.51 11.35 10.78
CA THR A 59 2.86 11.27 11.36
C THR A 59 3.08 12.21 12.55
N ALA A 60 2.25 13.24 12.71
CA ALA A 60 2.29 14.14 13.88
C ALA A 60 1.76 13.51 15.17
N LYS A 61 1.22 12.29 15.11
CA LYS A 61 0.60 11.59 16.24
C LYS A 61 1.40 10.37 16.65
N SER A 62 1.22 9.93 17.90
CA SER A 62 1.92 8.77 18.46
C SER A 62 1.01 7.94 19.38
N GLY A 63 1.39 6.70 19.64
CA GLY A 63 0.74 5.83 20.61
C GLY A 63 -0.76 5.67 20.40
N ILE A 64 -1.53 5.80 21.48
CA ILE A 64 -3.00 5.62 21.46
C ILE A 64 -3.70 6.68 20.60
N GLU A 65 -3.18 7.91 20.60
CA GLU A 65 -3.74 8.99 19.78
C GLU A 65 -3.60 8.69 18.29
N LEU A 66 -2.45 8.18 17.87
CA LEU A 66 -2.23 7.72 16.50
C LEU A 66 -3.22 6.64 16.10
N LYS A 67 -3.42 5.61 16.94
CA LYS A 67 -4.37 4.53 16.66
C LYS A 67 -5.80 5.04 16.53
N LYS A 68 -6.25 5.93 17.41
CA LYS A 68 -7.59 6.54 17.33
C LYS A 68 -7.75 7.34 16.05
N PHE A 69 -6.77 8.18 15.74
CA PHE A 69 -6.78 9.00 14.54
C PHE A 69 -6.76 8.15 13.27
N TYR A 70 -5.98 7.09 13.24
CA TYR A 70 -5.91 6.19 12.08
C TYR A 70 -7.26 5.49 11.82
N LYS A 71 -7.96 5.03 12.86
CA LYS A 71 -9.32 4.49 12.73
C LYS A 71 -10.30 5.51 12.16
N GLU A 72 -10.27 6.73 12.69
CA GLU A 72 -11.10 7.84 12.21
C GLU A 72 -10.79 8.20 10.76
N LEU A 73 -9.50 8.25 10.39
CA LEU A 73 -9.03 8.51 9.05
C LEU A 73 -9.57 7.48 8.05
N LEU A 74 -9.44 6.18 8.34
CA LEU A 74 -9.92 5.12 7.45
C LEU A 74 -11.43 5.24 7.21
N ALA A 75 -12.22 5.42 8.28
CA ALA A 75 -13.66 5.59 8.20
C ALA A 75 -14.03 6.86 7.40
N HIS A 76 -13.38 8.00 7.71
CA HIS A 76 -13.67 9.26 7.03
C HIS A 76 -13.38 9.19 5.53
N LEU A 77 -12.25 8.64 5.13
CA LEU A 77 -11.87 8.53 3.71
C LEU A 77 -12.80 7.59 2.94
N GLY A 78 -13.27 6.52 3.57
CA GLY A 78 -14.21 5.58 2.96
C GLY A 78 -15.64 6.13 2.84
N ASP A 79 -16.12 6.88 3.83
CA ASP A 79 -17.52 7.32 3.92
C ASP A 79 -17.76 8.70 3.30
N ASN A 80 -16.78 9.63 3.45
CA ASN A 80 -17.00 11.05 3.12
C ASN A 80 -16.23 11.53 1.88
N CYS A 81 -15.30 10.73 1.33
CA CYS A 81 -14.61 11.06 0.10
C CYS A 81 -15.31 10.47 -1.14
N THR A 82 -14.84 10.86 -2.32
CA THR A 82 -15.34 10.40 -3.62
C THR A 82 -14.22 9.88 -4.51
N GLY A 83 -14.57 9.28 -5.64
CA GLY A 83 -13.61 8.78 -6.62
C GLY A 83 -12.66 7.71 -6.04
N ARG A 84 -11.41 7.74 -6.46
CA ARG A 84 -10.41 6.72 -6.07
C ARG A 84 -10.15 6.64 -4.56
N VAL A 85 -10.22 7.75 -3.86
CA VAL A 85 -10.03 7.75 -2.40
C VAL A 85 -11.11 6.90 -1.74
N ARG A 86 -12.37 7.12 -2.11
CA ARG A 86 -13.48 6.30 -1.60
C ARG A 86 -13.33 4.83 -1.99
N GLU A 87 -13.00 4.54 -3.24
CA GLU A 87 -12.83 3.17 -3.74
C GLU A 87 -11.79 2.38 -2.92
N ILE A 88 -10.67 3.03 -2.54
CA ILE A 88 -9.61 2.40 -1.75
C ILE A 88 -10.04 2.18 -0.29
N TYR A 89 -10.74 3.15 0.31
CA TYR A 89 -11.03 3.14 1.75
C TYR A 89 -12.45 2.69 2.09
N GLN A 90 -13.31 2.40 1.12
CA GLN A 90 -14.68 1.94 1.39
C GLN A 90 -14.68 0.66 2.23
N GLY A 91 -15.24 0.73 3.43
CA GLY A 91 -15.26 -0.37 4.38
C GLY A 91 -13.90 -0.68 5.01
N ALA A 92 -12.92 0.23 4.86
CA ALA A 92 -11.60 0.04 5.47
C ALA A 92 -11.66 0.08 6.99
N ALA A 93 -11.02 -0.90 7.61
CA ALA A 93 -10.84 -0.98 9.05
C ALA A 93 -9.45 -1.54 9.34
N THR A 94 -8.82 -1.07 10.42
CA THR A 94 -7.52 -1.59 10.82
C THR A 94 -7.65 -2.85 11.68
N ASN A 95 -6.79 -3.83 11.38
CA ASN A 95 -6.59 -5.04 12.19
C ASN A 95 -5.43 -4.88 13.19
N ILE A 96 -4.74 -3.73 13.18
CA ILE A 96 -3.61 -3.49 14.07
C ILE A 96 -4.14 -3.04 15.44
N ASP A 97 -3.99 -3.91 16.44
CA ASP A 97 -4.45 -3.63 17.78
C ASP A 97 -3.42 -2.89 18.64
N GLU A 98 -2.15 -3.20 18.49
CA GLU A 98 -1.09 -2.58 19.26
C GLU A 98 -0.66 -1.22 18.65
N PRO A 99 -0.83 -0.10 19.37
CA PRO A 99 -0.42 1.23 18.87
C PRO A 99 1.05 1.31 18.50
N LYS A 100 1.92 0.61 19.21
CA LYS A 100 3.37 0.54 18.94
C LYS A 100 3.68 -0.05 17.56
N ASN A 101 2.90 -1.04 17.11
CA ASN A 101 3.10 -1.69 15.85
C ASN A 101 2.66 -0.78 14.70
N LEU A 102 1.53 -0.09 14.84
CA LEU A 102 1.10 0.94 13.88
C LEU A 102 2.14 2.06 13.76
N GLU A 103 2.61 2.58 14.88
CA GLU A 103 3.65 3.63 14.93
C GLU A 103 4.94 3.19 14.25
N LYS A 104 5.38 1.96 14.50
CA LYS A 104 6.57 1.38 13.86
C LYS A 104 6.41 1.28 12.34
N ILE A 105 5.25 0.86 11.85
CA ILE A 105 4.97 0.77 10.40
C ILE A 105 5.03 2.18 9.78
N ILE A 106 4.31 3.14 10.34
CA ILE A 106 4.24 4.51 9.83
C ILE A 106 5.61 5.17 9.84
N THR A 107 6.36 5.05 10.94
CA THR A 107 7.71 5.63 11.06
C THR A 107 8.68 4.97 10.07
N THR A 108 8.60 3.65 9.88
CA THR A 108 9.46 2.96 8.92
C THR A 108 9.14 3.41 7.51
N ILE A 109 7.86 3.50 7.13
CA ILE A 109 7.42 3.96 5.82
C ILE A 109 7.84 5.41 5.59
N ASP A 110 7.71 6.26 6.59
CA ASP A 110 8.10 7.67 6.45
C ASP A 110 9.60 7.85 6.21
N GLY A 111 10.43 7.02 6.83
CA GLY A 111 11.90 7.04 6.71
C GLY A 111 12.47 6.31 5.48
N LEU A 112 11.66 5.79 4.57
CA LEU A 112 12.15 5.15 3.34
C LEU A 112 12.63 6.17 2.32
N ASP A 113 13.55 5.75 1.45
CA ASP A 113 14.02 6.54 0.31
C ASP A 113 12.98 6.54 -0.82
N TRP A 114 11.99 7.42 -0.69
CA TRP A 114 10.90 7.56 -1.64
C TRP A 114 11.32 8.20 -2.96
N PHE A 115 12.41 8.94 -2.99
CA PHE A 115 12.94 9.51 -4.21
C PHE A 115 13.35 8.40 -5.18
N SER A 116 14.17 7.43 -4.73
CA SER A 116 14.56 6.28 -5.55
C SER A 116 13.38 5.40 -5.94
N ALA A 117 12.43 5.14 -5.02
CA ALA A 117 11.21 4.39 -5.33
C ALA A 117 10.34 5.07 -6.39
N ARG A 118 10.29 6.39 -6.40
CA ARG A 118 9.55 7.17 -7.39
C ARG A 118 10.20 7.11 -8.77
N GLU A 119 11.52 7.16 -8.85
CA GLU A 119 12.27 7.03 -10.09
C GLU A 119 12.09 5.63 -10.73
N GLU A 120 12.09 4.57 -9.93
CA GLU A 120 11.88 3.20 -10.39
C GLU A 120 10.40 2.84 -10.66
N GLY A 121 9.47 3.66 -10.16
CA GLY A 121 8.02 3.47 -10.28
C GLY A 121 7.40 2.81 -9.03
N LEU A 122 6.49 3.54 -8.40
CA LEU A 122 5.79 3.11 -7.19
C LEU A 122 4.92 1.86 -7.40
N GLY A 123 4.47 1.61 -8.64
CA GLY A 123 3.76 0.40 -9.01
C GLY A 123 4.61 -0.85 -8.79
N ASN A 124 5.89 -0.81 -9.12
CA ASN A 124 6.82 -1.92 -8.93
C ASN A 124 6.99 -2.30 -7.46
N LEU A 125 6.93 -1.32 -6.57
CA LEU A 125 6.96 -1.56 -5.13
C LEU A 125 5.76 -2.39 -4.66
N TYR A 126 4.57 -1.99 -5.07
CA TYR A 126 3.35 -2.70 -4.70
C TYR A 126 3.28 -4.11 -5.31
N GLU A 127 3.65 -4.23 -6.57
CA GLU A 127 3.76 -5.52 -7.26
C GLU A 127 4.73 -6.48 -6.54
N GLY A 128 5.90 -6.00 -6.12
CA GLY A 128 6.86 -6.79 -5.35
C GLY A 128 6.33 -7.26 -3.98
N LEU A 129 5.48 -6.47 -3.33
CA LEU A 129 4.81 -6.88 -2.09
C LEU A 129 3.76 -7.97 -2.35
N LEU A 130 2.98 -7.86 -3.42
CA LEU A 130 2.01 -8.88 -3.81
C LEU A 130 2.69 -10.19 -4.20
N GLU A 131 3.81 -10.13 -4.92
CA GLU A 131 4.60 -11.31 -5.27
C GLU A 131 5.14 -12.03 -4.03
N LYS A 132 5.68 -11.30 -3.06
CA LYS A 132 6.10 -11.88 -1.78
C LYS A 132 4.95 -12.53 -1.03
N ASN A 133 3.78 -11.90 -0.99
CA ASN A 133 2.58 -12.46 -0.37
C ASN A 133 2.12 -13.76 -1.06
N ALA A 134 2.18 -13.81 -2.38
CA ALA A 134 1.84 -15.02 -3.15
C ALA A 134 2.81 -16.17 -2.87
N ASN A 135 4.10 -15.90 -2.76
CA ASN A 135 5.14 -16.90 -2.48
C ASN A 135 5.05 -17.49 -1.06
N GLU A 136 4.62 -16.70 -0.06
CA GLU A 136 4.41 -17.19 1.32
C GLU A 136 3.18 -18.09 1.43
N LYS A 137 2.19 -17.94 0.57
CA LYS A 137 1.03 -18.84 0.48
C LYS A 137 1.38 -20.13 -0.25
N LYS A 138 2.37 -20.88 0.23
CA LYS A 138 2.78 -22.21 -0.29
C LYS A 138 1.69 -23.29 -0.24
N SER A 139 0.45 -22.98 -0.05
CA SER A 139 -0.67 -23.91 -0.08
C SER A 139 -1.61 -23.64 -1.26
N GLY A 140 -1.30 -24.20 -2.42
CA GLY A 140 -2.31 -24.88 -3.20
C GLY A 140 -3.23 -24.09 -4.12
N ALA A 141 -3.09 -22.81 -4.35
CA ALA A 141 -3.77 -22.13 -5.46
C ALA A 141 -2.72 -21.38 -6.29
N GLY A 142 -2.36 -21.96 -7.41
CA GLY A 142 -1.34 -21.43 -8.33
C GLY A 142 -1.76 -20.11 -8.99
N GLN A 143 -1.90 -19.08 -8.20
CA GLN A 143 -1.91 -17.72 -8.73
C GLN A 143 -0.48 -17.33 -9.04
N TYR A 144 -0.07 -17.53 -10.28
CA TYR A 144 1.21 -17.07 -10.78
C TYR A 144 1.01 -15.64 -11.31
N PHE A 145 1.80 -14.70 -10.80
CA PHE A 145 1.90 -13.39 -11.43
C PHE A 145 2.54 -13.53 -12.80
N THR A 146 1.95 -12.94 -13.80
CA THR A 146 2.56 -12.89 -15.14
C THR A 146 3.87 -12.10 -15.05
N PRO A 147 5.01 -12.67 -15.48
CA PRO A 147 6.30 -11.97 -15.40
C PRO A 147 6.25 -10.62 -16.11
N ARG A 148 6.78 -9.58 -15.48
CA ARG A 148 6.77 -8.20 -16.00
C ARG A 148 7.30 -8.10 -17.42
N VAL A 149 8.41 -8.82 -17.71
CA VAL A 149 9.02 -8.87 -19.05
C VAL A 149 8.01 -9.34 -20.09
N LEU A 150 7.17 -10.33 -19.76
CA LEU A 150 6.13 -10.83 -20.66
C LEU A 150 5.05 -9.77 -20.91
N ILE A 151 4.60 -9.11 -19.83
CA ILE A 151 3.62 -8.00 -19.92
C ILE A 151 4.17 -6.89 -20.81
N ASP A 152 5.42 -6.49 -20.65
CA ASP A 152 6.07 -5.46 -21.44
C ASP A 152 6.15 -5.84 -22.93
N VAL A 153 6.48 -7.09 -23.22
CA VAL A 153 6.51 -7.60 -24.60
C VAL A 153 5.10 -7.59 -25.21
N MET A 154 4.10 -8.12 -24.48
CA MET A 154 2.72 -8.13 -24.92
C MET A 154 2.20 -6.71 -25.21
N THR A 155 2.44 -5.79 -24.31
CA THR A 155 2.02 -4.38 -24.47
C THR A 155 2.69 -3.72 -25.67
N LYS A 156 3.98 -3.98 -25.90
CA LYS A 156 4.72 -3.47 -27.07
C LYS A 156 4.22 -4.05 -28.39
N LEU A 157 3.75 -5.30 -28.39
CA LEU A 157 3.21 -5.95 -29.59
C LEU A 157 1.79 -5.47 -29.89
N VAL A 158 0.93 -5.43 -28.86
CA VAL A 158 -0.49 -5.06 -29.01
C VAL A 158 -0.64 -3.54 -29.21
N LYS A 159 0.20 -2.72 -28.58
CA LYS A 159 0.19 -1.25 -28.66
C LYS A 159 -1.20 -0.65 -28.36
N PRO A 160 -1.80 -0.95 -27.19
CA PRO A 160 -3.13 -0.46 -26.86
C PRO A 160 -3.17 1.07 -26.90
N GLN A 161 -4.27 1.62 -27.41
CA GLN A 161 -4.46 3.06 -27.51
C GLN A 161 -5.48 3.55 -26.47
N PRO A 162 -5.38 4.81 -26.01
CA PRO A 162 -6.37 5.39 -25.11
C PRO A 162 -7.77 5.31 -25.72
N GLY A 163 -8.73 4.78 -24.96
CA GLY A 163 -10.12 4.60 -25.38
C GLY A 163 -10.45 3.22 -25.96
N GLU A 164 -9.47 2.35 -26.19
CA GLU A 164 -9.72 0.96 -26.56
C GLU A 164 -10.21 0.15 -25.34
N LEU A 165 -11.11 -0.81 -25.63
CA LEU A 165 -11.57 -1.76 -24.61
C LEU A 165 -10.59 -2.93 -24.53
N CYS A 166 -10.05 -3.14 -23.35
CA CYS A 166 -9.20 -4.29 -23.05
C CYS A 166 -9.96 -5.29 -22.17
N ASN A 167 -9.80 -6.58 -22.46
CA ASN A 167 -10.35 -7.67 -21.67
C ASN A 167 -9.23 -8.64 -21.31
N ASP A 168 -9.17 -9.00 -20.03
CA ASP A 168 -8.32 -10.06 -19.50
C ASP A 168 -9.24 -11.22 -19.08
N PRO A 169 -9.30 -12.31 -19.88
CA PRO A 169 -10.26 -13.40 -19.67
C PRO A 169 -9.99 -14.27 -18.45
#